data_0eb7adb2fe8938daea106bc3995aadb1
#
_entry.id   0eb7adb2fe8938daea106bc3995aadb1
#
_cell.length_a   1.000
_cell.length_b   1.000
_cell.length_c   1.000
_cell.angle_alpha   90.00
_cell.angle_beta   90.00
_cell.angle_gamma   90.00
#
_symmetry.space_group_name_H-M   'P 1'
#
loop_
_entity.id
_entity.type
_entity.pdbx_description
1 polymer ?
#
loop_
_entity_poly.entity_id
_entity_poly.type
_entity_poly.pdbx_seq_one_letter_code
_entity_poly.pdbx_strand_id
1 'polypeptide(L)'
;KIKKIIILILKNKSDDVIVEFCKKNKIKYFRGSLKNVYLRYISAIKKLKITNFIRITGDSPMINYKLIDMVLNRFNKKHYDIVTNVFPRSFPVGQSVEMINGKIFIKSYKKLKIDEKEHITKYFYNNFKKFKIFNIKSNKNCSKKNLSINTYDDYYKIKKIMENEKI
;
A
#
# COMPACT_ATOMS: atom_id res chain seq x y z
N LYS A 1 10.28 -2.33 13.38
CA LYS A 1 9.52 -3.61 13.39
C LYS A 1 8.04 -3.32 13.15
N ILE A 2 7.38 -4.06 12.24
CA ILE A 2 5.93 -3.94 11.98
C ILE A 2 5.19 -4.45 13.23
N LYS A 3 4.26 -3.63 13.74
CA LYS A 3 3.51 -3.96 14.97
C LYS A 3 2.17 -4.66 14.67
N LYS A 4 1.52 -4.31 13.55
CA LYS A 4 0.17 -4.78 13.20
C LYS A 4 -0.01 -4.82 11.70
N ILE A 5 -0.76 -5.80 11.21
CA ILE A 5 -1.31 -5.85 9.86
C ILE A 5 -2.81 -5.59 9.98
N ILE A 6 -3.34 -4.72 9.12
CA ILE A 6 -4.76 -4.33 9.14
C ILE A 6 -5.25 -4.29 7.70
N ILE A 7 -6.28 -5.06 7.38
CA ILE A 7 -6.92 -5.03 6.07
C ILE A 7 -7.98 -3.94 6.04
N LEU A 8 -7.86 -2.98 5.11
CA LEU A 8 -8.83 -1.92 4.92
C LEU A 8 -9.85 -2.35 3.87
N ILE A 9 -11.08 -2.57 4.31
CA ILE A 9 -12.18 -3.16 3.54
C ILE A 9 -13.27 -2.11 3.31
N LEU A 10 -14.05 -2.27 2.25
CA LEU A 10 -15.20 -1.43 1.98
C LEU A 10 -16.34 -1.69 2.97
N LYS A 11 -17.17 -0.69 3.15
CA LYS A 11 -18.44 -0.81 3.91
C LYS A 11 -19.56 -1.28 2.95
N ASN A 12 -19.35 -2.45 2.32
CA ASN A 12 -20.27 -3.05 1.36
C ASN A 12 -20.42 -4.54 1.65
N LYS A 13 -21.59 -5.12 1.33
CA LYS A 13 -21.88 -6.56 1.50
C LYS A 13 -20.97 -7.45 0.66
N SER A 14 -20.56 -7.00 -0.54
CA SER A 14 -19.62 -7.73 -1.40
C SER A 14 -18.29 -8.08 -0.70
N ASP A 15 -17.86 -7.27 0.26
CA ASP A 15 -16.63 -7.48 1.00
C ASP A 15 -16.79 -8.32 2.27
N ASP A 16 -18.00 -8.83 2.56
CA ASP A 16 -18.24 -9.63 3.76
C ASP A 16 -17.44 -10.94 3.73
N VAL A 17 -17.18 -11.50 2.57
CA VAL A 17 -16.29 -12.66 2.37
C VAL A 17 -14.88 -12.37 2.93
N ILE A 18 -14.36 -11.16 2.68
CA ILE A 18 -13.04 -10.75 3.20
C ILE A 18 -13.10 -10.58 4.72
N VAL A 19 -14.22 -10.09 5.25
CA VAL A 19 -14.43 -9.97 6.71
C VAL A 19 -14.43 -11.33 7.37
N GLU A 20 -15.14 -12.32 6.80
CA GLU A 20 -15.16 -13.70 7.30
C GLU A 20 -13.78 -14.34 7.27
N PHE A 21 -13.05 -14.17 6.15
CA PHE A 21 -11.66 -14.60 6.05
C PHE A 21 -10.79 -13.98 7.15
N CYS A 22 -10.91 -12.68 7.37
CA CYS A 22 -10.16 -11.98 8.43
C CYS A 22 -10.50 -12.51 9.82
N LYS A 23 -11.78 -12.75 10.11
CA LYS A 23 -12.24 -13.32 11.39
C LYS A 23 -11.66 -14.72 11.61
N LYS A 24 -11.82 -15.60 10.61
CA LYS A 24 -11.32 -16.99 10.65
C LYS A 24 -9.81 -17.04 10.90
N ASN A 25 -9.04 -16.13 10.29
CA ASN A 25 -7.58 -16.10 10.39
C ASN A 25 -7.06 -15.13 11.47
N LYS A 26 -7.93 -14.56 12.32
CA LYS A 26 -7.57 -13.61 13.39
C LYS A 26 -6.81 -12.38 12.87
N ILE A 27 -7.05 -11.97 11.62
CA ILE A 27 -6.44 -10.79 10.99
C ILE A 27 -7.29 -9.57 11.33
N LYS A 28 -6.63 -8.48 11.75
CA LYS A 28 -7.33 -7.22 12.02
C LYS A 28 -7.81 -6.58 10.72
N TYR A 29 -9.03 -6.06 10.73
CA TYR A 29 -9.59 -5.34 9.60
C TYR A 29 -10.30 -4.06 10.05
N PHE A 30 -10.51 -3.16 9.11
CA PHE A 30 -11.25 -1.92 9.31
C PHE A 30 -12.14 -1.66 8.09
N ARG A 31 -13.44 -1.48 8.32
CA ARG A 31 -14.41 -1.13 7.26
C ARG A 31 -14.58 0.39 7.17
N GLY A 32 -14.47 0.93 5.95
CA GLY A 32 -14.56 2.37 5.73
C GLY A 32 -15.20 2.75 4.39
N SER A 33 -15.08 4.02 4.01
CA SER A 33 -15.71 4.61 2.84
C SER A 33 -15.45 3.82 1.55
N LEU A 34 -16.51 3.62 0.76
CA LEU A 34 -16.45 3.06 -0.59
C LEU A 34 -15.84 4.07 -1.57
N LYS A 35 -16.41 5.29 -1.61
CA LYS A 35 -16.09 6.32 -2.62
C LYS A 35 -14.81 7.12 -2.32
N ASN A 36 -14.25 6.99 -1.13
CA ASN A 36 -13.11 7.80 -0.71
C ASN A 36 -12.10 6.93 0.05
N VAL A 37 -11.14 6.39 -0.71
CA VAL A 37 -10.08 5.52 -0.18
C VAL A 37 -9.23 6.28 0.84
N TYR A 38 -8.89 7.53 0.54
CA TYR A 38 -8.09 8.37 1.44
C TYR A 38 -8.76 8.55 2.80
N LEU A 39 -10.07 8.83 2.82
CA LEU A 39 -10.85 8.96 4.06
C LEU A 39 -10.91 7.64 4.84
N ARG A 40 -10.98 6.51 4.15
CA ARG A 40 -10.92 5.17 4.78
C ARG A 40 -9.61 4.98 5.54
N TYR A 41 -8.47 5.39 4.95
CA TYR A 41 -7.18 5.38 5.63
C TYR A 41 -7.15 6.32 6.83
N ILE A 42 -7.60 7.58 6.68
CA ILE A 42 -7.66 8.54 7.79
C ILE A 42 -8.47 8.00 8.96
N SER A 43 -9.64 7.41 8.67
CA SER A 43 -10.53 6.86 9.70
C SER A 43 -9.85 5.71 10.46
N ALA A 44 -9.16 4.82 9.74
CA ALA A 44 -8.38 3.74 10.36
C ALA A 44 -7.21 4.29 11.19
N ILE A 45 -6.45 5.25 10.65
CA ILE A 45 -5.30 5.88 11.33
C ILE A 45 -5.74 6.51 12.65
N LYS A 46 -6.84 7.29 12.64
CA LYS A 46 -7.37 7.95 13.83
C LYS A 46 -7.89 6.95 14.86
N LYS A 47 -8.77 6.01 14.43
CA LYS A 47 -9.39 5.02 15.34
C LYS A 47 -8.34 4.10 15.99
N LEU A 48 -7.31 3.72 15.26
CA LEU A 48 -6.30 2.77 15.72
C LEU A 48 -5.02 3.45 16.24
N LYS A 49 -5.00 4.79 16.31
CA LYS A 49 -3.88 5.61 16.79
C LYS A 49 -2.56 5.27 16.09
N ILE A 50 -2.60 5.19 14.75
CA ILE A 50 -1.45 4.83 13.91
C ILE A 50 -0.61 6.09 13.64
N THR A 51 0.67 6.06 13.95
CA THR A 51 1.60 7.18 13.69
C THR A 51 2.15 7.15 12.27
N ASN A 52 2.56 5.97 11.80
CA ASN A 52 3.10 5.73 10.47
C ASN A 52 2.56 4.40 9.96
N PHE A 53 2.42 4.24 8.64
CA PHE A 53 1.92 3.02 8.04
C PHE A 53 2.61 2.67 6.74
N ILE A 54 2.71 1.38 6.45
CA ILE A 54 3.10 0.86 5.14
C ILE A 54 1.82 0.53 4.37
N ARG A 55 1.71 1.04 3.15
CA ARG A 55 0.66 0.70 2.21
C ARG A 55 1.14 -0.42 1.30
N ILE A 56 0.34 -1.46 1.22
CA ILE A 56 0.44 -2.54 0.24
C ILE A 56 -0.95 -2.73 -0.33
N THR A 57 -1.08 -2.97 -1.64
CA THR A 57 -2.35 -3.22 -2.31
C THR A 57 -2.68 -4.72 -2.30
N GLY A 58 -3.96 -5.06 -2.19
CA GLY A 58 -4.42 -6.45 -2.07
C GLY A 58 -4.27 -7.28 -3.34
N ASP A 59 -4.06 -6.63 -4.48
CA ASP A 59 -3.78 -7.21 -5.79
C ASP A 59 -2.32 -7.67 -5.99
N SER A 60 -1.50 -7.60 -4.96
CA SER A 60 -0.05 -7.81 -5.01
C SER A 60 0.39 -9.03 -4.18
N PRO A 61 -0.01 -10.28 -4.55
CA PRO A 61 0.22 -11.46 -3.73
C PRO A 61 1.70 -11.85 -3.63
N MET A 62 2.52 -11.45 -4.59
CA MET A 62 3.95 -11.78 -4.63
C MET A 62 4.83 -10.69 -4.02
N ILE A 63 4.30 -9.85 -3.13
CA ILE A 63 5.09 -8.78 -2.52
C ILE A 63 6.32 -9.32 -1.77
N ASN A 64 7.50 -8.77 -2.09
CA ASN A 64 8.74 -9.21 -1.49
C ASN A 64 8.94 -8.60 -0.11
N TYR A 65 9.01 -9.42 0.94
CA TYR A 65 9.22 -8.98 2.31
C TYR A 65 10.54 -8.22 2.52
N LYS A 66 11.61 -8.57 1.78
CA LYS A 66 12.89 -7.85 1.83
C LYS A 66 12.73 -6.40 1.39
N LEU A 67 11.85 -6.14 0.42
CA LEU A 67 11.53 -4.78 -0.02
C LEU A 67 10.78 -4.00 1.08
N ILE A 68 9.88 -4.66 1.81
CA ILE A 68 9.22 -4.06 2.97
C ILE A 68 10.24 -3.66 4.03
N ASP A 69 11.20 -4.54 4.34
CA ASP A 69 12.26 -4.26 5.30
C ASP A 69 13.18 -3.11 4.84
N MET A 70 13.53 -3.06 3.55
CA MET A 70 14.32 -1.96 2.99
C MET A 70 13.62 -0.61 3.16
N VAL A 71 12.32 -0.55 2.85
CA VAL A 71 11.49 0.65 3.00
C VAL A 71 11.39 1.07 4.46
N LEU A 72 11.10 0.12 5.36
CA LEU A 72 10.98 0.35 6.80
C LEU A 72 12.30 0.85 7.41
N ASN A 73 13.40 0.19 7.10
CA ASN A 73 14.73 0.56 7.61
C ASN A 73 15.13 1.95 7.13
N ARG A 74 14.84 2.28 5.86
CA ARG A 74 15.13 3.61 5.34
C ARG A 74 14.32 4.70 6.01
N PHE A 75 13.03 4.46 6.22
CA PHE A 75 12.13 5.40 6.89
C PHE A 75 12.58 5.70 8.33
N ASN A 76 13.02 4.68 9.06
CA ASN A 76 13.45 4.82 10.46
C ASN A 76 14.80 5.54 10.63
N LYS A 77 15.64 5.53 9.60
CA LYS A 77 16.99 6.16 9.67
C LYS A 77 16.97 7.69 9.55
N LYS A 78 15.95 8.27 8.92
CA LYS A 78 15.81 9.70 8.67
C LYS A 78 14.35 10.12 8.73
N HIS A 79 14.10 11.41 9.00
CA HIS A 79 12.74 11.96 9.00
C HIS A 79 12.25 12.21 7.57
N TYR A 80 11.68 11.17 6.96
CA TYR A 80 10.97 11.25 5.68
C TYR A 80 9.46 11.38 5.90
N ASP A 81 8.80 12.06 4.98
CA ASP A 81 7.34 12.06 4.89
C ASP A 81 6.85 10.78 4.21
N ILE A 82 7.58 10.33 3.19
CA ILE A 82 7.31 9.09 2.46
C ILE A 82 8.63 8.42 2.09
N VAL A 83 8.69 7.09 2.24
CA VAL A 83 9.67 6.22 1.58
C VAL A 83 8.92 5.27 0.69
N THR A 84 9.30 5.19 -0.58
CA THR A 84 8.58 4.46 -1.61
C THR A 84 9.55 3.75 -2.57
N ASN A 85 9.03 2.88 -3.43
CA ASN A 85 9.77 2.29 -4.54
C ASN A 85 9.07 2.50 -5.90
N VAL A 86 8.11 3.44 -5.94
CA VAL A 86 7.28 3.64 -7.14
C VAL A 86 7.43 5.02 -7.79
N PHE A 87 8.27 5.90 -7.26
CA PHE A 87 8.39 7.27 -7.76
C PHE A 87 9.85 7.74 -7.91
N PRO A 88 10.46 7.53 -9.10
CA PRO A 88 9.98 6.75 -10.25
C PRO A 88 10.07 5.25 -10.01
N ARG A 89 9.19 4.48 -10.67
CA ARG A 89 9.15 3.03 -10.57
C ARG A 89 10.34 2.37 -11.27
N SER A 90 10.96 1.41 -10.59
CA SER A 90 11.98 0.51 -11.17
C SER A 90 11.71 -0.96 -10.85
N PHE A 91 10.85 -1.21 -9.86
CA PHE A 91 10.37 -2.55 -9.51
C PHE A 91 9.13 -2.94 -10.34
N PRO A 92 8.83 -4.24 -10.47
CA PRO A 92 7.61 -4.70 -11.13
C PRO A 92 6.33 -4.07 -10.55
N VAL A 93 5.29 -3.93 -11.36
CA VAL A 93 3.93 -3.70 -10.88
C VAL A 93 3.55 -4.88 -9.98
N GLY A 94 2.84 -4.65 -8.87
CA GLY A 94 2.61 -5.67 -7.84
C GLY A 94 3.72 -5.77 -6.76
N GLN A 95 4.80 -4.97 -6.90
CA GLN A 95 5.86 -4.85 -5.90
C GLN A 95 5.90 -3.45 -5.27
N SER A 96 4.72 -2.85 -5.05
CA SER A 96 4.61 -1.48 -4.52
C SER A 96 4.62 -1.48 -3.00
N VAL A 97 5.58 -0.78 -2.40
CA VAL A 97 5.69 -0.57 -0.95
C VAL A 97 5.86 0.93 -0.68
N GLU A 98 4.97 1.50 0.11
CA GLU A 98 4.97 2.92 0.42
C GLU A 98 4.81 3.11 1.94
N MET A 99 5.86 3.54 2.62
CA MET A 99 5.83 3.92 4.03
C MET A 99 5.52 5.40 4.15
N ILE A 100 4.49 5.75 4.90
CA ILE A 100 3.91 7.10 4.93
C ILE A 100 3.78 7.58 6.38
N ASN A 101 4.17 8.83 6.62
CA ASN A 101 3.92 9.53 7.88
C ASN A 101 2.42 9.85 8.02
N GLY A 102 1.78 9.29 9.05
CA GLY A 102 0.34 9.43 9.26
C GLY A 102 -0.12 10.85 9.54
N LYS A 103 0.70 11.67 10.22
CA LYS A 103 0.39 13.08 10.49
C LYS A 103 0.35 13.92 9.21
N ILE A 104 1.34 13.72 8.33
CA ILE A 104 1.39 14.40 7.03
C ILE A 104 0.22 13.92 6.15
N PHE A 105 -0.05 12.62 6.13
CA PHE A 105 -1.18 12.05 5.41
C PHE A 105 -2.51 12.71 5.82
N ILE A 106 -2.81 12.77 7.11
CA ILE A 106 -4.05 13.41 7.61
C ILE A 106 -4.13 14.89 7.23
N LYS A 107 -3.04 15.65 7.39
CA LYS A 107 -2.99 17.08 7.07
C LYS A 107 -3.24 17.37 5.59
N SER A 108 -2.85 16.49 4.70
CA SER A 108 -2.97 16.67 3.25
C SER A 108 -4.41 16.57 2.74
N TYR A 109 -5.33 15.93 3.49
CA TYR A 109 -6.70 15.65 3.05
C TYR A 109 -7.46 16.86 2.52
N LYS A 110 -7.33 18.01 3.19
CA LYS A 110 -8.04 19.25 2.81
C LYS A 110 -7.58 19.83 1.45
N LYS A 111 -6.45 19.36 0.93
CA LYS A 111 -5.81 19.87 -0.30
C LYS A 111 -6.02 18.95 -1.50
N LEU A 112 -6.67 17.80 -1.31
CA LEU A 112 -6.81 16.76 -2.33
C LEU A 112 -7.86 17.13 -3.37
N LYS A 113 -7.55 16.87 -4.63
CA LYS A 113 -8.50 16.80 -5.74
C LYS A 113 -9.32 15.50 -5.64
N ILE A 114 -10.39 15.40 -6.44
CA ILE A 114 -11.31 14.24 -6.40
C ILE A 114 -10.57 12.93 -6.69
N ASP A 115 -9.77 12.89 -7.76
CA ASP A 115 -8.98 11.75 -8.19
C ASP A 115 -7.87 11.33 -7.19
N GLU A 116 -7.34 12.29 -6.41
CA GLU A 116 -6.35 12.05 -5.37
C GLU A 116 -6.95 11.41 -4.11
N LYS A 117 -8.27 11.44 -3.96
CA LYS A 117 -8.98 10.75 -2.87
C LYS A 117 -9.09 9.24 -3.09
N GLU A 118 -8.98 8.79 -4.33
CA GLU A 118 -8.92 7.38 -4.71
C GLU A 118 -7.47 6.89 -4.75
N HIS A 119 -6.59 7.63 -5.41
CA HIS A 119 -5.16 7.31 -5.53
C HIS A 119 -4.34 8.01 -4.45
N ILE A 120 -4.34 7.44 -3.25
CA ILE A 120 -3.95 8.10 -1.99
C ILE A 120 -2.53 8.68 -1.93
N THR A 121 -1.62 8.27 -2.80
CA THR A 121 -0.24 8.80 -2.86
C THR A 121 -0.03 9.78 -4.00
N LYS A 122 -0.97 9.89 -4.93
CA LYS A 122 -0.89 10.76 -6.11
C LYS A 122 -0.63 12.23 -5.75
N TYR A 123 -1.32 12.76 -4.73
CA TYR A 123 -1.12 14.12 -4.25
C TYR A 123 0.33 14.40 -3.87
N PHE A 124 0.98 13.48 -3.17
CA PHE A 124 2.36 13.64 -2.73
C PHE A 124 3.33 13.65 -3.91
N TYR A 125 3.09 12.79 -4.90
CA TYR A 125 3.93 12.72 -6.09
C TYR A 125 3.72 13.92 -7.01
N ASN A 126 2.50 14.41 -7.16
CA ASN A 126 2.21 15.65 -7.88
C ASN A 126 2.84 16.90 -7.21
N ASN A 127 3.09 16.83 -5.91
CA ASN A 127 3.65 17.92 -5.11
C ASN A 127 5.00 17.53 -4.48
N PHE A 128 5.79 16.67 -5.12
CA PHE A 128 6.97 16.04 -4.52
C PHE A 128 7.97 17.05 -3.94
N LYS A 129 8.10 18.25 -4.50
CA LYS A 129 8.98 19.32 -3.98
C LYS A 129 8.59 19.82 -2.58
N LYS A 130 7.34 19.58 -2.14
CA LYS A 130 6.83 20.01 -0.81
C LYS A 130 7.03 18.95 0.27
N PHE A 131 7.51 17.76 -0.08
CA PHE A 131 7.62 16.62 0.82
C PHE A 131 8.99 15.97 0.77
N LYS A 132 9.44 15.46 1.90
CA LYS A 132 10.69 14.67 1.99
C LYS A 132 10.42 13.24 1.55
N ILE A 133 10.47 12.99 0.23
CA ILE A 133 10.24 11.68 -0.37
C ILE A 133 11.58 11.02 -0.67
N PHE A 134 11.76 9.77 -0.25
CA PHE A 134 12.88 8.93 -0.66
C PHE A 134 12.38 7.77 -1.52
N ASN A 135 12.99 7.58 -2.67
CA ASN A 135 12.66 6.48 -3.57
C ASN A 135 13.76 5.40 -3.56
N ILE A 136 13.35 4.17 -3.25
CA ILE A 136 14.22 2.99 -3.37
C ILE A 136 14.18 2.51 -4.82
N LYS A 137 15.33 2.34 -5.44
CA LYS A 137 15.48 1.87 -6.81
C LYS A 137 16.00 0.43 -6.84
N SER A 138 15.51 -0.32 -7.80
CA SER A 138 16.09 -1.63 -8.16
C SER A 138 17.35 -1.44 -9.00
N ASN A 139 18.30 -2.34 -8.86
CA ASN A 139 19.52 -2.35 -9.68
C ASN A 139 19.21 -2.56 -11.18
N LYS A 140 18.15 -3.33 -11.46
CA LYS A 140 17.64 -3.53 -12.83
C LYS A 140 16.25 -2.91 -12.95
N ASN A 141 15.99 -2.17 -14.03
CA ASN A 141 14.66 -1.65 -14.29
C ASN A 141 13.72 -2.77 -14.75
N CYS A 142 12.82 -3.16 -13.86
CA CYS A 142 11.79 -4.18 -14.09
C CYS A 142 10.37 -3.59 -14.13
N SER A 143 10.23 -2.28 -14.30
CA SER A 143 8.93 -1.56 -14.23
C SER A 143 7.89 -2.05 -15.24
N LYS A 144 8.32 -2.64 -16.35
CA LYS A 144 7.44 -3.23 -17.38
C LYS A 144 6.86 -4.61 -17.00
N LYS A 145 7.41 -5.30 -15.98
CA LYS A 145 6.85 -6.57 -15.51
C LYS A 145 5.63 -6.34 -14.66
N ASN A 146 4.59 -7.16 -14.86
CA ASN A 146 3.38 -7.16 -14.04
C ASN A 146 3.31 -8.43 -13.18
N LEU A 147 3.27 -8.25 -11.86
CA LEU A 147 3.08 -9.28 -10.83
C LEU A 147 1.84 -8.96 -9.97
N SER A 148 0.94 -8.08 -10.45
CA SER A 148 -0.35 -7.83 -9.81
C SER A 148 -1.46 -8.65 -10.47
N ILE A 149 -2.55 -8.89 -9.74
CA ILE A 149 -3.74 -9.59 -10.22
C ILE A 149 -4.84 -8.55 -10.47
N ASN A 150 -5.10 -8.24 -11.76
CA ASN A 150 -6.19 -7.36 -12.18
C ASN A 150 -7.24 -8.11 -13.02
N THR A 151 -6.85 -9.25 -13.61
CA THR A 151 -7.69 -10.09 -14.47
C THR A 151 -7.57 -11.55 -14.07
N TYR A 152 -8.46 -12.41 -14.61
CA TYR A 152 -8.32 -13.86 -14.45
C TYR A 152 -7.04 -14.41 -15.06
N ASP A 153 -6.57 -13.86 -16.18
CA ASP A 153 -5.31 -14.25 -16.81
C ASP A 153 -4.11 -13.93 -15.89
N ASP A 154 -4.12 -12.75 -15.26
CA ASP A 154 -3.10 -12.42 -14.24
C ASP A 154 -3.13 -13.44 -13.09
N TYR A 155 -4.33 -13.81 -12.63
CA TYR A 155 -4.48 -14.78 -11.55
C TYR A 155 -3.85 -16.14 -11.92
N TYR A 156 -4.18 -16.70 -13.08
CA TYR A 156 -3.60 -17.98 -13.52
C TYR A 156 -2.10 -17.91 -13.72
N LYS A 157 -1.62 -16.81 -14.29
CA LYS A 157 -0.18 -16.57 -14.46
C LYS A 157 0.56 -16.52 -13.12
N ILE A 158 0.05 -15.73 -12.18
CA ILE A 158 0.66 -15.57 -10.85
C ILE A 158 0.58 -16.89 -10.07
N LYS A 159 -0.55 -17.58 -10.12
CA LYS A 159 -0.71 -18.90 -9.49
C LYS A 159 0.35 -19.89 -9.98
N LYS A 160 0.56 -19.99 -11.30
CA LYS A 160 1.60 -20.86 -11.90
C LYS A 160 3.01 -20.49 -11.43
N ILE A 161 3.33 -19.19 -11.31
CA ILE A 161 4.62 -18.73 -10.79
C ILE A 161 4.80 -19.17 -9.33
N MET A 162 3.80 -18.95 -8.48
CA MET A 162 3.85 -19.32 -7.06
C MET A 162 3.99 -20.82 -6.85
N GLU A 163 3.29 -21.65 -7.64
CA GLU A 163 3.40 -23.11 -7.60
C GLU A 163 4.81 -23.59 -7.99
N ASN A 164 5.42 -22.97 -9.01
CA ASN A 164 6.78 -23.30 -9.46
C ASN A 164 7.87 -22.86 -8.47
N GLU A 165 7.67 -21.75 -7.78
CA GLU A 165 8.61 -21.23 -6.79
C GLU A 165 8.42 -21.86 -5.39
N LYS A 166 7.45 -22.77 -5.21
CA LYS A 166 7.07 -23.39 -3.91
C LYS A 166 6.86 -22.35 -2.79
N ILE A 167 6.27 -21.21 -3.15
CA ILE A 167 5.89 -20.14 -2.23
C ILE A 167 4.48 -20.36 -1.68
#